data_cc74adcb746bb463558eeaf2a9c4b7a9
#
_entry.id   cc74adcb746bb463558eeaf2a9c4b7a9
#
_cell.length_a   1.000
_cell.length_b   1.000
_cell.length_c   1.000
_cell.angle_alpha   90.00
_cell.angle_beta   90.00
_cell.angle_gamma   90.00
#
_symmetry.space_group_name_H-M   'P 1'
#
loop_
_entity.id
_entity.type
_entity.pdbx_description
1 polymer ?
#
loop_
_entity_poly.entity_id
_entity_poly.type
_entity_poly.pdbx_seq_one_letter_code
_entity_poly.pdbx_strand_id
1 'polypeptide(L)'
;SKQIAGLDLSEVNFITEPYSNPNLRNFKFKQIYSHISQNMPVNSIWSSLTAQNINEYLSKGTVSYTALNTARILGCSKIVMVGQDLAYIEGQCYSKDSAYKDLECRYNKDNNRWEITAKNFEEFANSLSNSPDEEKRKKAAENRLRNLNNSLYYVKGIKGDKIPTESVYAAFIKPLTEFAEMFNDREYINTSMEGAQIDGYKNMPLEEALKDTQPIETREIKSDYKLDLTSLKTNITTEISNLKKTKEDVLNGEKAVKTLNNDLKRYKAPTVEVLKDLKKVSQLFLNLSTSKAGTLFDFITASEKIDIDYEMKMTGN
;
A
#
# COMPACT_ATOMS: atom_id res chain seq x y z
N SER A 1 -10.76 9.15 8.61
CA SER A 1 -11.31 10.06 9.63
C SER A 1 -12.81 9.89 9.84
N LYS A 2 -13.63 9.67 8.79
CA LYS A 2 -15.08 9.43 8.94
C LYS A 2 -15.40 8.17 9.75
N GLN A 3 -14.57 7.12 9.63
CA GLN A 3 -14.76 5.82 10.29
C GLN A 3 -14.59 5.86 11.81
N ILE A 4 -13.80 6.80 12.32
CA ILE A 4 -13.52 6.97 13.75
C ILE A 4 -14.13 8.25 14.33
N ALA A 5 -14.89 9.00 13.51
CA ALA A 5 -15.58 10.21 13.98
C ALA A 5 -16.66 9.84 15.01
N GLY A 6 -16.67 10.55 16.14
CA GLY A 6 -17.62 10.31 17.22
C GLY A 6 -17.24 9.19 18.21
N LEU A 7 -16.12 8.49 18.01
CA LEU A 7 -15.61 7.53 18.97
C LEU A 7 -14.78 8.24 20.05
N ASP A 8 -14.92 7.81 21.30
CA ASP A 8 -13.97 8.17 22.36
C ASP A 8 -12.71 7.33 22.22
N LEU A 9 -11.61 7.97 21.84
CA LEU A 9 -10.31 7.35 21.61
C LEU A 9 -9.30 7.66 22.72
N SER A 10 -9.74 8.32 23.79
CA SER A 10 -8.86 8.81 24.87
C SER A 10 -8.09 7.70 25.62
N GLU A 11 -8.62 6.47 25.62
CA GLU A 11 -7.96 5.29 26.20
C GLU A 11 -7.31 4.37 25.13
N VAL A 12 -7.33 4.77 23.85
CA VAL A 12 -6.82 3.97 22.75
C VAL A 12 -5.36 4.33 22.46
N ASN A 13 -4.49 3.33 22.46
CA ASN A 13 -3.14 3.45 21.90
C ASN A 13 -3.21 3.30 20.38
N PHE A 14 -2.74 4.31 19.67
CA PHE A 14 -2.78 4.35 18.21
C PHE A 14 -1.40 4.06 17.63
N ILE A 15 -1.30 3.05 16.77
CA ILE A 15 -0.07 2.70 16.08
C ILE A 15 -0.23 3.06 14.60
N THR A 16 0.71 3.82 14.06
CA THR A 16 0.59 4.39 12.71
C THR A 16 1.94 4.50 12.01
N GLU A 17 1.90 4.70 10.73
CA GLU A 17 3.07 5.06 9.91
C GLU A 17 3.17 6.59 9.76
N PRO A 18 4.38 7.16 9.61
CA PRO A 18 4.57 8.61 9.53
C PRO A 18 3.83 9.28 8.37
N TYR A 19 3.55 8.53 7.31
CA TYR A 19 2.84 8.98 6.09
C TYR A 19 1.34 8.69 6.12
N SER A 20 0.80 8.21 7.23
CA SER A 20 -0.65 8.10 7.42
C SER A 20 -1.33 9.47 7.36
N ASN A 21 -2.63 9.47 7.06
CA ASN A 21 -3.38 10.72 6.90
C ASN A 21 -3.15 11.67 8.10
N PRO A 22 -2.61 12.88 7.89
CA PRO A 22 -2.26 13.80 8.97
C PRO A 22 -3.46 14.22 9.83
N ASN A 23 -4.69 14.14 9.31
CA ASN A 23 -5.90 14.45 10.07
C ASN A 23 -6.16 13.48 11.23
N LEU A 24 -5.52 12.31 11.24
CA LEU A 24 -5.58 11.38 12.37
C LEU A 24 -4.99 11.99 13.65
N ARG A 25 -4.05 12.93 13.53
CA ARG A 25 -3.44 13.64 14.67
C ARG A 25 -4.39 14.61 15.37
N ASN A 26 -5.52 14.94 14.76
CA ASN A 26 -6.55 15.80 15.35
C ASN A 26 -7.46 15.05 16.33
N PHE A 27 -7.35 13.71 16.39
CA PHE A 27 -8.09 12.90 17.36
C PHE A 27 -7.29 12.75 18.66
N LYS A 28 -8.00 12.75 19.78
CA LYS A 28 -7.38 12.56 21.10
C LYS A 28 -7.21 11.07 21.38
N PHE A 29 -6.02 10.56 21.14
CA PHE A 29 -5.62 9.21 21.53
C PHE A 29 -4.92 9.22 22.90
N LYS A 30 -4.91 8.09 23.61
CA LYS A 30 -4.12 7.91 24.82
C LYS A 30 -2.64 8.13 24.53
N GLN A 31 -2.16 7.43 23.51
CA GLN A 31 -0.80 7.58 23.00
C GLN A 31 -0.75 7.24 21.52
N ILE A 32 0.16 7.88 20.78
CA ILE A 32 0.42 7.60 19.37
C ILE A 32 1.84 7.05 19.25
N TYR A 33 1.94 5.86 18.67
CA TYR A 33 3.20 5.21 18.33
C TYR A 33 3.36 5.24 16.83
N SER A 34 4.58 5.51 16.37
CA SER A 34 4.92 5.43 14.95
C SER A 34 5.90 4.31 14.72
N HIS A 35 5.68 3.57 13.66
CA HIS A 35 6.65 2.61 13.12
C HIS A 35 6.97 2.98 11.67
N ILE A 36 8.08 2.47 11.16
CA ILE A 36 8.48 2.66 9.77
C ILE A 36 8.55 1.28 9.13
N SER A 37 7.76 1.10 8.07
CA SER A 37 7.70 -0.17 7.35
C SER A 37 8.98 -0.43 6.57
N GLN A 38 9.40 -1.68 6.53
CA GLN A 38 10.52 -2.16 5.74
C GLN A 38 10.35 -1.81 4.26
N ASN A 39 11.44 -1.53 3.57
CA ASN A 39 11.49 -1.28 2.13
C ASN A 39 10.80 0.00 1.62
N MET A 40 10.47 0.93 2.49
CA MET A 40 10.01 2.24 2.03
C MET A 40 11.21 3.18 1.82
N PRO A 41 11.33 3.84 0.67
CA PRO A 41 12.41 4.80 0.40
C PRO A 41 12.51 5.92 1.45
N VAL A 42 11.38 6.26 2.08
CA VAL A 42 11.31 7.20 3.20
C VAL A 42 12.13 6.72 4.41
N ASN A 43 12.34 5.40 4.57
CA ASN A 43 13.09 4.85 5.70
C ASN A 43 14.56 5.29 5.70
N SER A 44 15.18 5.30 4.54
CA SER A 44 16.58 5.74 4.41
C SER A 44 16.72 7.22 4.76
N ILE A 45 15.75 8.03 4.35
CA ILE A 45 15.69 9.46 4.67
C ILE A 45 15.45 9.63 6.17
N TRP A 46 14.46 8.94 6.74
CA TRP A 46 14.15 9.03 8.16
C TRP A 46 15.32 8.57 9.04
N SER A 47 15.93 7.42 8.73
CA SER A 47 17.11 6.92 9.44
C SER A 47 18.28 7.91 9.39
N SER A 48 18.48 8.57 8.24
CA SER A 48 19.50 9.57 8.10
C SER A 48 19.20 10.88 8.85
N LEU A 49 17.94 11.26 8.93
CA LEU A 49 17.50 12.46 9.65
C LEU A 49 17.57 12.26 11.17
N THR A 50 17.23 11.08 11.65
CA THR A 50 17.18 10.76 13.08
C THR A 50 18.49 10.20 13.63
N ALA A 51 19.45 9.85 12.75
CA ALA A 51 20.70 9.16 13.09
C ALA A 51 20.48 7.85 13.88
N GLN A 52 19.35 7.19 13.68
CA GLN A 52 18.99 5.98 14.39
C GLN A 52 18.78 4.81 13.44
N ASN A 53 19.30 3.64 13.82
CA ASN A 53 18.91 2.39 13.23
C ASN A 53 17.48 2.07 13.70
N ILE A 54 16.54 2.35 12.84
CA ILE A 54 15.15 1.97 13.09
C ILE A 54 15.06 0.49 12.76
N ASN A 55 14.69 -0.32 13.75
CA ASN A 55 14.38 -1.72 13.51
C ASN A 55 13.30 -1.80 12.43
N GLU A 56 13.65 -2.47 11.34
CA GLU A 56 12.77 -2.62 10.21
C GLU A 56 11.47 -3.31 10.64
N TYR A 57 10.37 -2.61 10.48
CA TYR A 57 9.05 -3.13 10.78
C TYR A 57 8.53 -3.90 9.57
N LEU A 58 8.30 -5.20 9.75
CA LEU A 58 7.81 -6.03 8.65
C LEU A 58 6.43 -5.55 8.19
N SER A 59 6.32 -5.22 6.91
CA SER A 59 5.08 -4.83 6.24
C SER A 59 5.10 -5.37 4.82
N LYS A 60 4.00 -5.97 4.38
CA LYS A 60 3.85 -6.51 3.01
C LYS A 60 2.47 -6.18 2.47
N GLY A 61 2.31 -4.98 1.91
CA GLY A 61 1.19 -4.61 1.04
C GLY A 61 -0.20 -4.52 1.67
N THR A 62 -0.40 -4.98 2.91
CA THR A 62 -1.69 -4.90 3.61
C THR A 62 -1.54 -4.49 5.06
N VAL A 63 -2.47 -3.68 5.56
CA VAL A 63 -2.53 -3.25 6.97
C VAL A 63 -2.66 -4.47 7.90
N SER A 64 -3.33 -5.53 7.48
CA SER A 64 -3.46 -6.77 8.26
C SER A 64 -2.10 -7.41 8.56
N TYR A 65 -1.17 -7.40 7.60
CA TYR A 65 0.19 -7.89 7.82
C TYR A 65 0.93 -7.06 8.88
N THR A 66 0.78 -5.73 8.81
CA THR A 66 1.33 -4.80 9.79
C THR A 66 0.74 -5.03 11.18
N ALA A 67 -0.58 -5.27 11.26
CA ALA A 67 -1.26 -5.58 12.52
C ALA A 67 -0.78 -6.92 13.11
N LEU A 68 -0.60 -7.97 12.30
CA LEU A 68 -0.02 -9.24 12.73
C LEU A 68 1.39 -9.06 13.30
N ASN A 69 2.24 -8.30 12.61
CA ASN A 69 3.59 -8.02 13.09
C ASN A 69 3.58 -7.21 14.38
N THR A 70 2.65 -6.27 14.53
CA THR A 70 2.43 -5.54 15.80
C THR A 70 2.07 -6.48 16.92
N ALA A 71 1.09 -7.34 16.73
CA ALA A 71 0.69 -8.33 17.73
C ALA A 71 1.85 -9.27 18.13
N ARG A 72 2.66 -9.67 17.15
CA ARG A 72 3.87 -10.46 17.39
C ARG A 72 4.88 -9.72 18.27
N ILE A 73 5.19 -8.46 17.94
CA ILE A 73 6.14 -7.62 18.70
C ILE A 73 5.63 -7.39 20.14
N LEU A 74 4.33 -7.24 20.31
CA LEU A 74 3.69 -7.11 21.62
C LEU A 74 3.69 -8.42 22.42
N GLY A 75 4.17 -9.53 21.84
CA GLY A 75 4.31 -10.82 22.52
C GLY A 75 3.03 -11.65 22.56
N CYS A 76 2.06 -11.38 21.68
CA CYS A 76 0.85 -12.19 21.61
C CYS A 76 1.18 -13.62 21.14
N SER A 77 0.80 -14.63 21.92
CA SER A 77 0.96 -16.06 21.59
C SER A 77 -0.19 -16.60 20.75
N LYS A 78 -1.37 -15.98 20.83
CA LYS A 78 -2.57 -16.26 20.02
C LYS A 78 -2.98 -14.98 19.33
N ILE A 79 -3.17 -15.03 18.01
CA ILE A 79 -3.60 -13.90 17.18
C ILE A 79 -4.86 -14.30 16.43
N VAL A 80 -5.94 -13.57 16.67
CA VAL A 80 -7.27 -13.83 16.07
C VAL A 80 -7.58 -12.73 15.07
N MET A 81 -7.74 -13.11 13.80
CA MET A 81 -8.13 -12.22 12.73
C MET A 81 -9.65 -12.27 12.53
N VAL A 82 -10.27 -11.09 12.44
CA VAL A 82 -11.70 -10.93 12.21
C VAL A 82 -11.90 -10.19 10.89
N GLY A 83 -12.76 -10.73 10.03
CA GLY A 83 -13.11 -10.09 8.75
C GLY A 83 -12.01 -10.19 7.68
N GLN A 84 -11.15 -11.23 7.73
CA GLN A 84 -10.15 -11.50 6.70
C GLN A 84 -10.64 -12.60 5.75
N ASP A 85 -11.68 -12.28 4.99
CA ASP A 85 -12.28 -13.22 4.04
C ASP A 85 -11.39 -13.39 2.79
N LEU A 86 -10.71 -12.34 2.34
CA LEU A 86 -9.84 -12.29 1.15
C LEU A 86 -10.48 -12.90 -0.11
N ALA A 87 -11.80 -12.98 -0.10
CA ALA A 87 -12.61 -13.48 -1.18
C ALA A 87 -13.99 -12.84 -1.11
N TYR A 88 -14.71 -12.89 -2.21
CA TYR A 88 -16.10 -12.51 -2.25
C TYR A 88 -16.94 -13.67 -1.72
N ILE A 89 -17.72 -13.41 -0.69
CA ILE A 89 -18.72 -14.36 -0.19
C ILE A 89 -20.05 -14.11 -0.88
N GLU A 90 -20.93 -15.11 -0.87
CA GLU A 90 -22.22 -15.03 -1.56
C GLU A 90 -23.01 -13.77 -1.16
N GLY A 91 -23.37 -12.96 -2.16
CA GLY A 91 -24.13 -11.72 -1.97
C GLY A 91 -23.33 -10.51 -1.49
N GLN A 92 -22.01 -10.62 -1.29
CA GLN A 92 -21.18 -9.50 -0.80
C GLN A 92 -19.86 -9.41 -1.53
N CYS A 93 -19.47 -8.17 -1.92
CA CYS A 93 -18.11 -7.87 -2.39
C CYS A 93 -17.23 -7.30 -1.28
N TYR A 94 -17.82 -6.65 -0.26
CA TYR A 94 -17.12 -6.06 0.86
C TYR A 94 -18.07 -5.75 2.03
N SER A 95 -17.56 -5.18 3.13
CA SER A 95 -18.38 -4.81 4.28
C SER A 95 -19.50 -3.81 3.90
N LYS A 96 -20.60 -3.83 4.65
CA LYS A 96 -21.82 -3.04 4.38
C LYS A 96 -21.58 -1.53 4.31
N ASP A 97 -20.59 -1.01 5.03
CA ASP A 97 -20.29 0.42 5.11
C ASP A 97 -19.09 0.84 4.26
N SER A 98 -18.68 -0.01 3.32
CA SER A 98 -17.56 0.26 2.42
C SER A 98 -17.98 1.00 1.15
N ALA A 99 -17.00 1.43 0.36
CA ALA A 99 -17.21 1.96 -0.98
C ALA A 99 -17.82 0.94 -1.97
N TYR A 100 -17.80 -0.35 -1.61
CA TYR A 100 -18.37 -1.45 -2.41
C TYR A 100 -19.71 -1.97 -1.89
N LYS A 101 -20.35 -1.25 -0.98
CA LYS A 101 -21.65 -1.63 -0.35
C LYS A 101 -22.76 -1.90 -1.35
N ASP A 102 -22.70 -1.24 -2.50
CA ASP A 102 -23.70 -1.30 -3.57
C ASP A 102 -23.44 -2.43 -4.57
N LEU A 103 -22.36 -3.20 -4.36
CA LEU A 103 -22.00 -4.35 -5.18
C LEU A 103 -22.31 -5.67 -4.46
N GLU A 104 -22.68 -6.67 -5.24
CA GLU A 104 -22.83 -8.05 -4.80
C GLU A 104 -22.17 -9.01 -5.78
N CYS A 105 -21.63 -10.11 -5.28
CA CYS A 105 -21.06 -11.18 -6.06
C CYS A 105 -21.93 -12.42 -5.89
N ARG A 106 -22.47 -12.96 -6.98
CA ARG A 106 -23.35 -14.14 -6.97
C ARG A 106 -22.95 -15.12 -8.06
N TYR A 107 -23.19 -16.39 -7.79
CA TYR A 107 -23.03 -17.42 -8.79
C TYR A 107 -24.22 -17.41 -9.76
N ASN A 108 -23.96 -17.08 -11.02
CA ASN A 108 -24.95 -17.10 -12.09
C ASN A 108 -25.04 -18.52 -12.69
N LYS A 109 -26.13 -19.22 -12.42
CA LYS A 109 -26.36 -20.60 -12.88
C LYS A 109 -26.50 -20.69 -14.39
N ASP A 110 -27.03 -19.67 -15.03
CA ASP A 110 -27.27 -19.66 -16.48
C ASP A 110 -25.96 -19.58 -17.27
N ASN A 111 -25.02 -18.79 -16.75
CA ASN A 111 -23.70 -18.59 -17.35
C ASN A 111 -22.60 -19.48 -16.71
N ASN A 112 -22.97 -20.27 -15.69
CA ASN A 112 -22.08 -21.14 -14.93
C ASN A 112 -20.81 -20.44 -14.43
N ARG A 113 -20.99 -19.20 -13.91
CA ARG A 113 -19.88 -18.38 -13.42
C ARG A 113 -20.31 -17.43 -12.31
N TRP A 114 -19.34 -16.97 -11.52
CA TRP A 114 -19.55 -15.88 -10.59
C TRP A 114 -19.62 -14.54 -11.33
N GLU A 115 -20.52 -13.67 -10.91
CA GLU A 115 -20.70 -12.34 -11.49
C GLU A 115 -20.86 -11.29 -10.39
N ILE A 116 -20.21 -10.14 -10.62
CA ILE A 116 -20.37 -8.94 -9.81
C ILE A 116 -21.43 -8.07 -10.48
N THR A 117 -22.46 -7.72 -9.72
CA THR A 117 -23.55 -6.84 -10.14
C THR A 117 -23.75 -5.70 -9.14
N ALA A 118 -24.39 -4.63 -9.55
CA ALA A 118 -24.84 -3.59 -8.64
C ALA A 118 -26.22 -3.94 -8.07
N LYS A 119 -26.38 -3.81 -6.75
CA LYS A 119 -27.70 -4.01 -6.07
C LYS A 119 -28.74 -3.02 -6.57
N ASN A 120 -28.33 -1.77 -6.77
CA ASN A 120 -29.08 -0.72 -7.42
C ASN A 120 -28.18 -0.04 -8.46
N PHE A 121 -28.43 -0.32 -9.73
CA PHE A 121 -27.57 0.15 -10.82
C PHE A 121 -27.59 1.68 -10.95
N GLU A 122 -28.74 2.34 -10.74
CA GLU A 122 -28.85 3.79 -10.85
C GLU A 122 -28.08 4.51 -9.74
N GLU A 123 -28.22 4.06 -8.49
CA GLU A 123 -27.46 4.60 -7.37
C GLU A 123 -25.97 4.39 -7.56
N PHE A 124 -25.57 3.21 -8.02
CA PHE A 124 -24.18 2.89 -8.33
C PHE A 124 -23.62 3.81 -9.42
N ALA A 125 -24.37 4.01 -10.52
CA ALA A 125 -23.97 4.91 -11.60
C ALA A 125 -23.82 6.37 -11.11
N ASN A 126 -24.71 6.83 -10.27
CA ASN A 126 -24.65 8.15 -9.67
C ASN A 126 -23.46 8.31 -8.69
N SER A 127 -23.07 7.25 -8.00
CA SER A 127 -21.91 7.27 -7.09
C SER A 127 -20.56 7.35 -7.80
N LEU A 128 -20.48 6.85 -9.04
CA LEU A 128 -19.25 6.78 -9.82
C LEU A 128 -18.92 8.07 -10.59
N SER A 129 -19.91 8.87 -10.90
CA SER A 129 -19.71 10.05 -11.73
C SER A 129 -20.68 11.17 -11.38
N ASN A 130 -20.14 12.37 -11.18
CA ASN A 130 -20.92 13.61 -11.02
C ASN A 130 -21.36 14.25 -12.35
N SER A 131 -21.26 13.55 -13.47
CA SER A 131 -21.67 14.06 -14.78
C SER A 131 -23.17 14.36 -14.77
N PRO A 132 -23.63 15.51 -15.28
CA PRO A 132 -25.04 15.80 -15.46
C PRO A 132 -25.71 14.89 -16.51
N ASP A 133 -24.92 14.28 -17.38
CA ASP A 133 -25.35 13.38 -18.45
C ASP A 133 -25.58 11.98 -17.91
N GLU A 134 -26.82 11.52 -17.93
CA GLU A 134 -27.23 10.22 -17.42
C GLU A 134 -26.63 9.05 -18.21
N GLU A 135 -26.54 9.17 -19.55
CA GLU A 135 -25.94 8.13 -20.39
C GLU A 135 -24.45 7.94 -20.06
N LYS A 136 -23.73 9.03 -19.81
CA LYS A 136 -22.32 8.94 -19.40
C LYS A 136 -22.16 8.26 -18.05
N ARG A 137 -23.04 8.54 -17.08
CA ARG A 137 -23.02 7.85 -15.78
C ARG A 137 -23.28 6.35 -15.92
N LYS A 138 -24.31 5.97 -16.69
CA LYS A 138 -24.64 4.56 -16.97
C LYS A 138 -23.48 3.82 -17.66
N LYS A 139 -22.90 4.42 -18.69
CA LYS A 139 -21.74 3.86 -19.40
C LYS A 139 -20.53 3.67 -18.51
N ALA A 140 -20.28 4.61 -17.58
CA ALA A 140 -19.20 4.49 -16.61
C ALA A 140 -19.45 3.30 -15.65
N ALA A 141 -20.69 3.12 -15.18
CA ALA A 141 -21.09 2.00 -14.33
C ALA A 141 -20.96 0.65 -15.04
N GLU A 142 -21.43 0.53 -16.27
CA GLU A 142 -21.31 -0.68 -17.10
C GLU A 142 -19.83 -1.04 -17.32
N ASN A 143 -19.00 -0.06 -17.68
CA ASN A 143 -17.57 -0.28 -17.86
C ASN A 143 -16.90 -0.73 -16.54
N ARG A 144 -17.29 -0.14 -15.42
CA ARG A 144 -16.77 -0.55 -14.11
C ARG A 144 -17.14 -1.99 -13.77
N LEU A 145 -18.41 -2.37 -13.92
CA LEU A 145 -18.86 -3.74 -13.69
C LEU A 145 -18.18 -4.73 -14.64
N ARG A 146 -18.04 -4.38 -15.92
CA ARG A 146 -17.31 -5.21 -16.89
C ARG A 146 -15.86 -5.44 -16.46
N ASN A 147 -15.16 -4.39 -16.05
CA ASN A 147 -13.79 -4.50 -15.60
C ASN A 147 -13.65 -5.35 -14.34
N LEU A 148 -14.57 -5.20 -13.36
CA LEU A 148 -14.59 -6.02 -12.16
C LEU A 148 -14.82 -7.50 -12.52
N ASN A 149 -15.76 -7.81 -13.38
CA ASN A 149 -16.05 -9.19 -13.82
C ASN A 149 -14.88 -9.80 -14.62
N ASN A 150 -14.20 -9.00 -15.45
CA ASN A 150 -13.02 -9.45 -16.21
C ASN A 150 -11.78 -9.65 -15.32
N SER A 151 -11.73 -9.03 -14.16
CA SER A 151 -10.63 -9.11 -13.18
C SER A 151 -10.87 -10.12 -12.06
N LEU A 152 -11.96 -10.91 -12.13
CA LEU A 152 -12.22 -11.95 -11.15
C LEU A 152 -11.14 -13.03 -11.19
N TYR A 153 -10.60 -13.30 -10.01
CA TYR A 153 -9.71 -14.41 -9.72
C TYR A 153 -10.42 -15.49 -8.95
N TYR A 154 -9.84 -16.67 -8.88
CA TYR A 154 -10.36 -17.76 -8.09
C TYR A 154 -9.27 -18.31 -7.19
N VAL A 155 -9.58 -18.43 -5.92
CA VAL A 155 -8.67 -18.98 -4.90
C VAL A 155 -9.32 -20.18 -4.23
N LYS A 156 -8.53 -20.97 -3.51
CA LYS A 156 -9.04 -22.07 -2.71
C LYS A 156 -9.82 -21.49 -1.53
N GLY A 157 -11.07 -21.89 -1.38
CA GLY A 157 -11.90 -21.55 -0.23
C GLY A 157 -11.62 -22.45 0.98
N ILE A 158 -12.03 -21.98 2.16
CA ILE A 158 -11.93 -22.72 3.43
C ILE A 158 -12.64 -24.08 3.34
N LYS A 159 -13.74 -24.17 2.58
CA LYS A 159 -14.51 -25.40 2.35
C LYS A 159 -13.90 -26.31 1.28
N GLY A 160 -12.76 -25.92 0.70
CA GLY A 160 -12.07 -26.68 -0.34
C GLY A 160 -12.54 -26.39 -1.76
N ASP A 161 -13.52 -25.54 -1.96
CA ASP A 161 -14.08 -25.08 -3.23
C ASP A 161 -13.22 -23.96 -3.84
N LYS A 162 -13.53 -23.59 -5.08
CA LYS A 162 -12.97 -22.40 -5.73
C LYS A 162 -13.93 -21.23 -5.54
N ILE A 163 -13.49 -20.21 -4.86
CA ILE A 163 -14.25 -19.01 -4.57
C ILE A 163 -13.70 -17.79 -5.29
N PRO A 164 -14.56 -16.84 -5.69
CA PRO A 164 -14.15 -15.66 -6.41
C PRO A 164 -13.46 -14.64 -5.49
N THR A 165 -12.47 -13.95 -6.04
CA THR A 165 -11.78 -12.86 -5.39
C THR A 165 -11.28 -11.85 -6.44
N GLU A 166 -10.59 -10.82 -6.01
CA GLU A 166 -9.85 -9.93 -6.91
C GLU A 166 -8.33 -10.12 -6.73
N SER A 167 -7.57 -9.62 -7.72
CA SER A 167 -6.09 -9.78 -7.74
C SER A 167 -5.41 -9.25 -6.48
N VAL A 168 -5.92 -8.16 -5.93
CA VAL A 168 -5.36 -7.53 -4.72
C VAL A 168 -5.53 -8.43 -3.50
N TYR A 169 -6.72 -9.00 -3.29
CA TYR A 169 -6.98 -9.92 -2.17
C TYR A 169 -6.22 -11.23 -2.34
N ALA A 170 -6.19 -11.78 -3.56
CA ALA A 170 -5.39 -12.97 -3.84
C ALA A 170 -3.89 -12.75 -3.52
N ALA A 171 -3.37 -11.55 -3.82
CA ALA A 171 -1.98 -11.20 -3.51
C ALA A 171 -1.68 -11.11 -2.01
N PHE A 172 -2.69 -10.93 -1.14
CA PHE A 172 -2.50 -10.89 0.31
C PHE A 172 -2.42 -12.27 0.97
N ILE A 173 -2.94 -13.32 0.32
CA ILE A 173 -2.95 -14.68 0.89
C ILE A 173 -1.52 -15.17 1.13
N LYS A 174 -0.66 -15.09 0.11
CA LYS A 174 0.72 -15.57 0.21
C LYS A 174 1.54 -14.90 1.32
N PRO A 175 1.58 -13.56 1.45
CA PRO A 175 2.28 -12.91 2.56
C PRO A 175 1.77 -13.33 3.93
N LEU A 176 0.46 -13.55 4.11
CA LEU A 176 -0.10 -13.99 5.38
C LEU A 176 0.31 -15.43 5.70
N THR A 177 0.29 -16.33 4.72
CA THR A 177 0.82 -17.71 4.85
C THR A 177 2.29 -17.69 5.25
N GLU A 178 3.13 -16.95 4.51
CA GLU A 178 4.56 -16.81 4.81
C GLU A 178 4.81 -16.25 6.21
N PHE A 179 3.93 -15.36 6.70
CA PHE A 179 4.03 -14.82 8.06
C PHE A 179 3.82 -15.91 9.11
N ALA A 180 2.80 -16.76 8.95
CA ALA A 180 2.51 -17.86 9.87
C ALA A 180 3.62 -18.92 9.83
N GLU A 181 4.20 -19.21 8.67
CA GLU A 181 5.35 -20.12 8.53
C GLU A 181 6.61 -19.57 9.21
N MET A 182 6.90 -18.27 9.01
CA MET A 182 8.08 -17.60 9.55
C MET A 182 8.04 -17.51 11.09
N PHE A 183 6.85 -17.33 11.66
CA PHE A 183 6.63 -17.15 13.09
C PHE A 183 5.71 -18.24 13.66
N ASN A 184 6.07 -19.50 13.45
CA ASN A 184 5.28 -20.68 13.79
C ASN A 184 5.27 -21.04 15.29
N ASP A 185 5.83 -20.18 16.13
CA ASP A 185 5.86 -20.29 17.60
C ASP A 185 4.55 -19.82 18.26
N ARG A 186 3.52 -19.47 17.47
CA ARG A 186 2.25 -18.92 17.95
C ARG A 186 1.06 -19.44 17.17
N GLU A 187 -0.13 -19.22 17.74
CA GLU A 187 -1.37 -19.67 17.15
C GLU A 187 -1.99 -18.53 16.32
N TYR A 188 -2.35 -18.85 15.07
CA TYR A 188 -3.07 -17.96 14.16
C TYR A 188 -4.47 -18.51 13.92
N ILE A 189 -5.47 -17.67 14.13
CA ILE A 189 -6.88 -18.00 13.91
C ILE A 189 -7.47 -16.97 12.95
N ASN A 190 -8.19 -17.44 11.94
CA ASN A 190 -9.03 -16.59 11.10
C ASN A 190 -10.50 -16.96 11.37
N THR A 191 -11.30 -15.99 11.78
CA THR A 191 -12.72 -16.22 12.09
C THR A 191 -13.61 -16.23 10.86
N SER A 192 -13.06 -16.03 9.67
CA SER A 192 -13.79 -16.26 8.43
C SER A 192 -14.10 -17.73 8.25
N MET A 193 -15.37 -18.04 7.94
CA MET A 193 -15.87 -19.42 7.75
C MET A 193 -16.22 -19.72 6.28
N GLU A 194 -16.13 -18.72 5.40
CA GLU A 194 -16.52 -18.83 3.99
C GLU A 194 -15.51 -18.17 3.02
N GLY A 195 -14.46 -17.57 3.57
CA GLY A 195 -13.45 -16.86 2.80
C GLY A 195 -12.38 -17.74 2.17
N ALA A 196 -11.30 -17.11 1.72
CA ALA A 196 -10.13 -17.79 1.18
C ALA A 196 -9.39 -18.58 2.27
N GLN A 197 -8.88 -19.76 1.89
CA GLN A 197 -7.98 -20.54 2.72
C GLN A 197 -6.65 -19.79 2.86
N ILE A 198 -6.22 -19.56 4.09
CA ILE A 198 -4.88 -19.04 4.40
C ILE A 198 -4.14 -20.15 5.15
N ASP A 199 -3.11 -20.70 4.54
CA ASP A 199 -2.36 -21.80 5.15
C ASP A 199 -1.62 -21.30 6.41
N GLY A 200 -1.57 -22.16 7.44
CA GLY A 200 -1.04 -21.82 8.76
C GLY A 200 -2.05 -21.17 9.72
N TYR A 201 -3.27 -20.90 9.26
CA TYR A 201 -4.36 -20.37 10.09
C TYR A 201 -5.42 -21.43 10.34
N LYS A 202 -5.88 -21.52 11.61
CA LYS A 202 -7.07 -22.30 11.97
C LYS A 202 -8.31 -21.46 11.69
N ASN A 203 -9.32 -22.06 11.08
CA ASN A 203 -10.62 -21.41 10.89
C ASN A 203 -11.58 -21.87 11.97
N MET A 204 -12.15 -20.94 12.73
CA MET A 204 -13.17 -21.21 13.75
C MET A 204 -13.98 -19.94 14.04
N PRO A 205 -15.21 -20.06 14.55
CA PRO A 205 -16.02 -18.92 14.98
C PRO A 205 -15.33 -18.10 16.06
N LEU A 206 -15.62 -16.80 16.14
CA LEU A 206 -15.01 -15.89 17.12
C LEU A 206 -15.23 -16.34 18.56
N GLU A 207 -16.43 -16.81 18.88
CA GLU A 207 -16.79 -17.30 20.22
C GLU A 207 -15.91 -18.48 20.65
N GLU A 208 -15.60 -19.37 19.72
CA GLU A 208 -14.71 -20.51 19.97
C GLU A 208 -13.26 -20.04 20.12
N ALA A 209 -12.81 -19.14 19.27
CA ALA A 209 -11.46 -18.57 19.32
C ALA A 209 -11.18 -17.85 20.64
N LEU A 210 -12.20 -17.26 21.27
CA LEU A 210 -12.08 -16.50 22.53
C LEU A 210 -12.38 -17.29 23.79
N LYS A 211 -12.88 -18.53 23.69
CA LYS A 211 -13.39 -19.31 24.82
C LYS A 211 -12.42 -19.45 25.99
N ASP A 212 -11.13 -19.60 25.69
CA ASP A 212 -10.08 -19.81 26.68
C ASP A 212 -9.19 -18.59 26.90
N THR A 213 -9.61 -17.42 26.36
CA THR A 213 -8.84 -16.19 26.55
C THR A 213 -9.17 -15.56 27.90
N GLN A 214 -8.11 -15.18 28.62
CA GLN A 214 -8.24 -14.42 29.85
C GLN A 214 -8.01 -12.93 29.55
N PRO A 215 -8.68 -12.02 30.25
CA PRO A 215 -8.35 -10.60 30.18
C PRO A 215 -6.87 -10.39 30.47
N ILE A 216 -6.17 -9.72 29.58
CA ILE A 216 -4.77 -9.34 29.80
C ILE A 216 -4.78 -8.02 30.56
N GLU A 217 -4.01 -7.94 31.64
CA GLU A 217 -3.69 -6.66 32.26
C GLU A 217 -3.05 -5.75 31.19
N THR A 218 -3.56 -4.53 31.07
CA THR A 218 -3.02 -3.55 30.13
C THR A 218 -1.56 -3.28 30.46
N ARG A 219 -0.66 -3.79 29.61
CA ARG A 219 0.76 -3.46 29.72
C ARG A 219 0.99 -2.10 29.10
N GLU A 220 1.69 -1.26 29.84
CA GLU A 220 2.17 0.00 29.27
C GLU A 220 3.21 -0.30 28.19
N ILE A 221 2.96 0.19 26.97
CA ILE A 221 3.96 0.13 25.90
C ILE A 221 5.00 1.19 26.23
N LYS A 222 6.16 0.77 26.72
CA LYS A 222 7.27 1.68 27.00
C LYS A 222 8.04 1.91 25.71
N SER A 223 8.25 3.17 25.39
CA SER A 223 9.17 3.58 24.34
C SER A 223 10.33 4.33 24.98
N ASP A 224 11.51 3.74 24.91
CA ASP A 224 12.75 4.39 25.39
C ASP A 224 13.28 5.39 24.34
N TYR A 225 12.53 5.61 23.28
CA TYR A 225 12.91 6.47 22.17
C TYR A 225 12.75 7.95 22.55
N LYS A 226 13.88 8.65 22.61
CA LYS A 226 13.91 10.12 22.69
C LYS A 226 14.48 10.68 21.40
N LEU A 227 13.66 11.44 20.69
CA LEU A 227 14.11 12.15 19.50
C LEU A 227 15.00 13.33 19.92
N ASP A 228 16.26 13.34 19.47
CA ASP A 228 17.12 14.52 19.61
C ASP A 228 16.71 15.56 18.55
N LEU A 229 15.90 16.54 18.99
CA LEU A 229 15.40 17.59 18.13
C LEU A 229 16.49 18.50 17.57
N THR A 230 17.63 18.63 18.26
CA THR A 230 18.75 19.46 17.80
C THR A 230 19.46 18.79 16.62
N SER A 231 19.81 17.52 16.79
CA SER A 231 20.37 16.70 15.71
C SER A 231 19.40 16.57 14.53
N LEU A 232 18.11 16.35 14.79
CA LEU A 232 17.10 16.30 13.75
C LEU A 232 17.03 17.59 12.92
N LYS A 233 17.02 18.76 13.58
CA LYS A 233 17.02 20.07 12.91
C LYS A 233 18.26 20.26 12.03
N THR A 234 19.43 19.89 12.53
CA THR A 234 20.69 19.95 11.78
C THR A 234 20.66 19.04 10.55
N ASN A 235 20.20 17.80 10.74
CA ASN A 235 20.10 16.82 9.66
C ASN A 235 19.10 17.24 8.58
N ILE A 236 17.93 17.79 8.97
CA ILE A 236 16.95 18.36 8.04
C ILE A 236 17.58 19.51 7.24
N THR A 237 18.30 20.42 7.90
CA THR A 237 18.95 21.56 7.23
C THR A 237 19.98 21.09 6.21
N THR A 238 20.76 20.08 6.57
CA THR A 238 21.74 19.44 5.67
C THR A 238 21.04 18.80 4.46
N GLU A 239 19.96 18.07 4.69
CA GLU A 239 19.25 17.40 3.61
C GLU A 239 18.56 18.41 2.67
N ILE A 240 18.02 19.51 3.18
CA ILE A 240 17.52 20.61 2.36
C ILE A 240 18.62 21.18 1.47
N SER A 241 19.84 21.34 2.01
CA SER A 241 20.99 21.81 1.21
C SER A 241 21.36 20.81 0.11
N ASN A 242 21.36 19.50 0.42
CA ASN A 242 21.60 18.45 -0.55
C ASN A 242 20.55 18.44 -1.67
N LEU A 243 19.26 18.58 -1.33
CA LEU A 243 18.18 18.67 -2.30
C LEU A 243 18.30 19.90 -3.22
N LYS A 244 18.72 21.05 -2.68
CA LYS A 244 18.99 22.25 -3.49
C LYS A 244 20.10 22.01 -4.49
N LYS A 245 21.21 21.38 -4.04
CA LYS A 245 22.32 21.02 -4.92
C LYS A 245 21.87 20.03 -6.01
N THR A 246 21.11 19.01 -5.64
CA THR A 246 20.57 18.05 -6.61
C THR A 246 19.68 18.73 -7.65
N LYS A 247 18.85 19.70 -7.24
CA LYS A 247 18.05 20.51 -8.18
C LYS A 247 18.94 21.25 -9.18
N GLU A 248 20.04 21.85 -8.73
CA GLU A 248 21.00 22.52 -9.61
C GLU A 248 21.66 21.52 -10.58
N ASP A 249 22.04 20.34 -10.08
CA ASP A 249 22.63 19.27 -10.89
C ASP A 249 21.64 18.78 -11.98
N VAL A 250 20.36 18.62 -11.66
CA VAL A 250 19.30 18.29 -12.64
C VAL A 250 19.17 19.37 -13.72
N LEU A 251 19.12 20.64 -13.32
CA LEU A 251 19.02 21.75 -14.28
C LEU A 251 20.27 21.85 -15.18
N ASN A 252 21.45 21.57 -14.65
CA ASN A 252 22.69 21.49 -15.41
C ASN A 252 22.71 20.28 -16.34
N GLY A 253 22.14 19.15 -15.90
CA GLY A 253 21.95 17.96 -16.70
C GLY A 253 21.03 18.23 -17.90
N GLU A 254 19.90 18.89 -17.68
CA GLU A 254 18.97 19.27 -18.75
C GLU A 254 19.67 20.14 -19.84
N LYS A 255 20.47 21.12 -19.40
CA LYS A 255 21.27 21.95 -20.33
C LYS A 255 22.28 21.11 -21.11
N ALA A 256 22.99 20.21 -20.43
CA ALA A 256 23.98 19.35 -21.05
C ALA A 256 23.34 18.38 -22.07
N VAL A 257 22.19 17.81 -21.76
CA VAL A 257 21.42 16.97 -22.71
C VAL A 257 20.97 17.76 -23.93
N LYS A 258 20.47 19.00 -23.74
CA LYS A 258 20.09 19.87 -24.87
C LYS A 258 21.29 20.18 -25.78
N THR A 259 22.47 20.48 -25.18
CA THR A 259 23.71 20.71 -25.94
C THR A 259 24.10 19.44 -26.71
N LEU A 260 24.18 18.30 -26.05
CA LEU A 260 24.50 17.02 -26.67
C LEU A 260 23.56 16.69 -27.84
N ASN A 261 22.25 16.90 -27.67
CA ASN A 261 21.27 16.64 -28.72
C ASN A 261 21.47 17.56 -29.95
N ASN A 262 21.82 18.83 -29.72
CA ASN A 262 22.14 19.79 -30.80
C ASN A 262 23.41 19.38 -31.55
N ASP A 263 24.43 18.95 -30.83
CA ASP A 263 25.69 18.51 -31.42
C ASP A 263 25.55 17.20 -32.20
N LEU A 264 24.77 16.24 -31.67
CA LEU A 264 24.42 15.02 -32.42
C LEU A 264 23.66 15.29 -33.71
N LYS A 265 22.81 16.32 -33.74
CA LYS A 265 22.11 16.75 -34.97
C LYS A 265 23.05 17.46 -35.97
N ARG A 266 24.07 18.14 -35.48
CA ARG A 266 25.01 18.92 -36.28
C ARG A 266 26.12 18.06 -36.89
N TYR A 267 26.62 17.09 -36.14
CA TYR A 267 27.74 16.26 -36.53
C TYR A 267 27.25 14.86 -36.95
N LYS A 268 27.68 14.42 -38.16
CA LYS A 268 27.33 13.08 -38.68
C LYS A 268 28.12 11.93 -38.06
N ALA A 269 29.14 12.24 -37.25
CA ALA A 269 29.98 11.27 -36.53
C ALA A 269 30.30 11.79 -35.14
N PRO A 270 30.59 10.92 -34.16
CA PRO A 270 30.99 11.32 -32.81
C PRO A 270 32.27 12.14 -32.86
N THR A 271 32.19 13.43 -32.50
CA THR A 271 33.36 14.29 -32.31
C THR A 271 33.86 14.19 -30.87
N VAL A 272 35.08 14.74 -30.61
CA VAL A 272 35.62 14.81 -29.26
C VAL A 272 34.71 15.59 -28.31
N GLU A 273 34.07 16.66 -28.83
CA GLU A 273 33.07 17.44 -28.09
C GLU A 273 31.83 16.61 -27.70
N VAL A 274 31.25 15.88 -28.66
CA VAL A 274 30.11 14.98 -28.43
C VAL A 274 30.44 13.94 -27.36
N LEU A 275 31.63 13.32 -27.43
CA LEU A 275 32.06 12.35 -26.42
C LEU A 275 32.25 12.98 -25.04
N LYS A 276 32.76 14.21 -24.96
CA LYS A 276 32.92 14.96 -23.73
C LYS A 276 31.57 15.30 -23.09
N ASP A 277 30.62 15.74 -23.87
CA ASP A 277 29.27 16.06 -23.38
C ASP A 277 28.49 14.79 -22.97
N LEU A 278 28.65 13.69 -23.70
CA LEU A 278 28.09 12.39 -23.33
C LEU A 278 28.63 11.93 -21.95
N LYS A 279 29.95 12.05 -21.75
CA LYS A 279 30.59 11.72 -20.45
C LYS A 279 30.05 12.60 -19.34
N LYS A 280 29.86 13.89 -19.58
CA LYS A 280 29.27 14.83 -18.60
C LYS A 280 27.84 14.46 -18.23
N VAL A 281 26.98 14.19 -19.22
CA VAL A 281 25.60 13.75 -19.01
C VAL A 281 25.55 12.44 -18.23
N SER A 282 26.38 11.45 -18.61
CA SER A 282 26.46 10.16 -17.90
C SER A 282 26.87 10.32 -16.45
N GLN A 283 27.84 11.21 -16.15
CA GLN A 283 28.28 11.46 -14.77
C GLN A 283 27.19 12.15 -13.94
N LEU A 284 26.47 13.12 -14.51
CA LEU A 284 25.35 13.79 -13.84
C LEU A 284 24.21 12.81 -13.55
N PHE A 285 23.90 11.92 -14.49
CA PHE A 285 22.90 10.87 -14.32
C PHE A 285 23.30 9.88 -13.22
N LEU A 286 24.58 9.46 -13.21
CA LEU A 286 25.09 8.58 -12.16
C LEU A 286 25.00 9.23 -10.77
N ASN A 287 25.41 10.49 -10.66
CA ASN A 287 25.34 11.24 -9.40
C ASN A 287 23.89 11.38 -8.90
N LEU A 288 22.95 11.63 -9.81
CA LEU A 288 21.54 11.72 -9.47
C LEU A 288 20.99 10.38 -9.01
N SER A 289 21.21 9.29 -9.77
CA SER A 289 20.68 7.95 -9.47
C SER A 289 21.23 7.35 -8.18
N THR A 290 22.45 7.74 -7.78
CA THR A 290 23.05 7.28 -6.53
C THR A 290 22.77 8.21 -5.34
N SER A 291 22.11 9.34 -5.56
CA SER A 291 21.75 10.28 -4.50
C SER A 291 20.46 9.87 -3.79
N LYS A 292 20.29 10.29 -2.51
CA LYS A 292 19.03 10.13 -1.78
C LYS A 292 17.87 10.83 -2.46
N ALA A 293 18.14 11.97 -3.10
CA ALA A 293 17.15 12.71 -3.88
C ALA A 293 16.69 11.91 -5.13
N GLY A 294 17.59 11.17 -5.79
CA GLY A 294 17.26 10.26 -6.88
C GLY A 294 16.33 9.13 -6.41
N THR A 295 16.63 8.51 -5.29
CA THR A 295 15.77 7.50 -4.67
C THR A 295 14.38 8.03 -4.33
N LEU A 296 14.30 9.26 -3.79
CA LEU A 296 13.01 9.91 -3.50
C LEU A 296 12.25 10.25 -4.79
N PHE A 297 12.95 10.74 -5.81
CA PHE A 297 12.38 11.03 -7.12
C PHE A 297 11.81 9.76 -7.77
N ASP A 298 12.56 8.67 -7.76
CA ASP A 298 12.10 7.38 -8.28
C ASP A 298 10.85 6.87 -7.56
N PHE A 299 10.75 7.08 -6.27
CA PHE A 299 9.54 6.74 -5.49
C PHE A 299 8.33 7.61 -5.88
N ILE A 300 8.52 8.93 -5.95
CA ILE A 300 7.43 9.87 -6.30
C ILE A 300 6.92 9.62 -7.73
N THR A 301 7.82 9.29 -8.66
CA THR A 301 7.50 9.09 -10.07
C THR A 301 7.18 7.63 -10.43
N ALA A 302 7.20 6.71 -9.47
CA ALA A 302 6.96 5.30 -9.73
C ALA A 302 5.58 5.04 -10.36
N SER A 303 4.54 5.75 -9.92
CA SER A 303 3.21 5.68 -10.49
C SER A 303 3.14 6.22 -11.90
N GLU A 304 3.81 7.35 -12.16
CA GLU A 304 3.87 7.97 -13.49
C GLU A 304 4.67 7.11 -14.48
N LYS A 305 5.74 6.44 -14.02
CA LYS A 305 6.50 5.50 -14.86
C LYS A 305 5.64 4.31 -15.29
N ILE A 306 4.78 3.79 -14.40
CA ILE A 306 3.85 2.70 -14.74
C ILE A 306 2.87 3.16 -15.82
N ASP A 307 2.34 4.37 -15.73
CA ASP A 307 1.42 4.93 -16.72
C ASP A 307 2.11 5.15 -18.07
N ILE A 308 3.33 5.67 -18.08
CA ILE A 308 4.14 5.85 -19.31
C ILE A 308 4.46 4.49 -19.96
N ASP A 309 4.89 3.50 -19.18
CA ASP A 309 5.16 2.15 -19.70
C ASP A 309 3.90 1.48 -20.27
N TYR A 310 2.74 1.73 -19.66
CA TYR A 310 1.47 1.26 -20.16
C TYR A 310 1.08 1.94 -21.47
N GLU A 311 1.21 3.26 -21.56
CA GLU A 311 0.93 4.03 -22.77
C GLU A 311 1.88 3.64 -23.92
N MET A 312 3.19 3.48 -23.66
CA MET A 312 4.14 3.01 -24.66
C MET A 312 3.82 1.62 -25.20
N LYS A 313 3.39 0.69 -24.34
CA LYS A 313 2.94 -0.65 -24.75
C LYS A 313 1.66 -0.61 -25.58
N MET A 314 0.74 0.31 -25.26
CA MET A 314 -0.53 0.45 -25.99
C MET A 314 -0.37 1.18 -27.33
N THR A 315 0.61 2.08 -27.47
CA THR A 315 0.86 2.84 -28.71
C THR A 315 1.82 2.15 -29.66
N GLY A 316 2.48 1.06 -29.24
CA GLY A 316 3.37 0.28 -30.10
C GLY A 316 4.68 0.98 -30.47
N ASN A 317 5.09 1.98 -29.70
CA ASN A 317 6.37 2.69 -29.83
C ASN A 317 7.32 2.33 -28.71
#